data_f11104a62da3d8bc25d843496ca30e4d
#
_entry.id   f11104a62da3d8bc25d843496ca30e4d
#
_cell.length_a   1.000
_cell.length_b   1.000
_cell.length_c   1.000
_cell.angle_alpha   90.00
_cell.angle_beta   90.00
_cell.angle_gamma   90.00
#
_symmetry.space_group_name_H-M   'P 1'
#
loop_
_entity.id
_entity.type
_entity.pdbx_description
1 polymer ?
#
loop_
_entity_poly.entity_id
_entity_poly.type
_entity_poly.pdbx_seq_one_letter_code
_entity_poly.pdbx_strand_id
1 'polypeptide(L)'
;ELDRAGLSGINISLDTLDPQKFKIITRREGLDLVLKGLNKAMEANIPSIKVNVVAMRDFNDDELMEFVRLTKDNNITVRFIELMPFDSHQIWKTGKFYGAEHIISDIKEQVEELRPDDGSRTEHHIFQVKGYRGKVAAIPAYSRSLCGACNRIRITADGKLLNCLYSQKEMNLRDAMR
;
A
#
# COMPACT_ATOMS: atom_id res chain seq x y z
N GLU A 1 7.68 22.79 -2.38
CA GLU A 1 8.17 22.75 -3.79
C GLU A 1 7.29 21.84 -4.64
N LEU A 2 7.07 20.58 -4.31
CA LEU A 2 6.25 19.62 -5.09
C LEU A 2 4.81 20.11 -5.30
N ASP A 3 4.19 20.68 -4.27
CA ASP A 3 2.85 21.29 -4.36
C ASP A 3 2.84 22.43 -5.40
N ARG A 4 3.81 23.35 -5.34
CA ARG A 4 3.94 24.45 -6.33
C ARG A 4 4.24 23.94 -7.75
N ALA A 5 4.85 22.76 -7.87
CA ALA A 5 5.08 22.11 -9.16
C ALA A 5 3.84 21.39 -9.72
N GLY A 6 2.70 21.45 -9.03
CA GLY A 6 1.43 20.86 -9.47
C GLY A 6 1.33 19.35 -9.23
N LEU A 7 2.00 18.82 -8.19
CA LEU A 7 1.88 17.42 -7.83
C LEU A 7 0.43 17.07 -7.48
N SER A 8 -0.18 16.16 -8.23
CA SER A 8 -1.58 15.77 -8.06
C SER A 8 -1.78 14.62 -7.06
N GLY A 9 -0.73 13.91 -6.69
CA GLY A 9 -0.80 12.83 -5.71
C GLY A 9 0.54 12.29 -5.28
N ILE A 10 0.59 11.74 -4.06
CA ILE A 10 1.78 11.12 -3.48
C ILE A 10 1.43 9.77 -2.86
N ASN A 11 2.29 8.78 -3.07
CA ASN A 11 2.25 7.50 -2.36
C ASN A 11 3.45 7.43 -1.43
N ILE A 12 3.19 7.17 -0.16
CA ILE A 12 4.21 7.02 0.89
C ILE A 12 4.16 5.57 1.35
N SER A 13 5.29 4.86 1.29
CA SER A 13 5.41 3.51 1.84
C SER A 13 5.84 3.60 3.30
N LEU A 14 5.06 3.00 4.20
CA LEU A 14 5.31 3.02 5.64
C LEU A 14 4.68 1.77 6.26
N ASP A 15 5.48 0.74 6.50
CA ASP A 15 4.97 -0.56 6.93
C ASP A 15 4.78 -0.67 8.45
N THR A 16 5.28 0.28 9.24
CA THR A 16 5.15 0.31 10.69
C THR A 16 5.28 1.72 11.26
N LEU A 17 4.64 1.96 12.39
CA LEU A 17 4.75 3.18 13.20
C LEU A 17 5.69 3.00 14.40
N ASP A 18 6.21 1.78 14.61
CA ASP A 18 7.18 1.44 15.64
C ASP A 18 8.62 1.64 15.14
N PRO A 19 9.48 2.41 15.84
CA PRO A 19 10.86 2.68 15.40
C PRO A 19 11.74 1.42 15.33
N GLN A 20 11.51 0.43 16.19
CA GLN A 20 12.30 -0.80 16.20
C GLN A 20 11.89 -1.71 15.03
N LYS A 21 10.60 -1.89 14.80
CA LYS A 21 10.09 -2.61 13.63
C LYS A 21 10.53 -1.91 12.33
N PHE A 22 10.50 -0.57 12.30
CA PHE A 22 10.98 0.21 11.16
C PHE A 22 12.46 -0.07 10.86
N LYS A 23 13.30 -0.09 11.89
CA LYS A 23 14.73 -0.44 11.73
C LYS A 23 14.92 -1.88 11.24
N ILE A 24 14.11 -2.82 11.74
CA ILE A 24 14.16 -4.23 11.32
C ILE A 24 13.84 -4.37 9.84
N ILE A 25 12.73 -3.79 9.37
CA ILE A 25 12.26 -4.00 7.99
C ILE A 25 13.03 -3.17 6.97
N THR A 26 13.39 -1.93 7.31
CA THR A 26 14.08 -1.02 6.38
C THR A 26 15.61 -1.12 6.46
N ARG A 27 16.14 -1.71 7.55
CA ARG A 27 17.56 -1.71 7.92
C ARG A 27 18.13 -0.29 8.10
N ARG A 28 17.28 0.67 8.40
CA ARG A 28 17.62 2.09 8.58
C ARG A 28 16.91 2.65 9.80
N GLU A 29 17.46 3.68 10.37
CA GLU A 29 16.78 4.57 11.31
C GLU A 29 16.13 5.73 10.56
N GLY A 30 15.26 6.51 11.23
CA GLY A 30 14.67 7.72 10.67
C GLY A 30 13.19 7.64 10.41
N LEU A 31 12.43 6.80 11.14
CA LEU A 31 10.97 6.80 11.12
C LEU A 31 10.40 8.20 11.36
N ASP A 32 11.02 8.97 12.28
CA ASP A 32 10.63 10.34 12.60
C ASP A 32 10.70 11.28 11.38
N LEU A 33 11.67 11.07 10.48
CA LEU A 33 11.78 11.82 9.23
C LEU A 33 10.65 11.46 8.26
N VAL A 34 10.28 10.17 8.19
CA VAL A 34 9.16 9.72 7.34
C VAL A 34 7.84 10.30 7.86
N LEU A 35 7.62 10.25 9.18
CA LEU A 35 6.42 10.82 9.80
C LEU A 35 6.35 12.34 9.64
N LYS A 36 7.48 13.06 9.78
CA LYS A 36 7.56 14.49 9.45
C LYS A 36 7.22 14.75 7.98
N GLY A 37 7.70 13.90 7.07
CA GLY A 37 7.38 13.99 5.64
C GLY A 37 5.88 13.79 5.36
N LEU A 38 5.26 12.80 6.01
CA LEU A 38 3.83 12.54 5.93
C LEU A 38 3.01 13.73 6.43
N ASN A 39 3.38 14.28 7.61
CA ASN A 39 2.72 15.48 8.16
C ASN A 39 2.83 16.67 7.21
N LYS A 40 4.00 16.90 6.63
CA LYS A 40 4.20 17.95 5.62
C LYS A 40 3.37 17.73 4.35
N ALA A 41 3.19 16.48 3.93
CA ALA A 41 2.32 16.16 2.80
C ALA A 41 0.85 16.46 3.13
N MET A 42 0.40 16.16 4.35
CA MET A 42 -0.98 16.46 4.82
C MET A 42 -1.24 17.98 4.98
N GLU A 43 -0.22 18.75 5.37
CA GLU A 43 -0.29 20.21 5.44
C GLU A 43 -0.30 20.86 4.04
N ALA A 44 0.23 20.18 3.05
CA ALA A 44 0.28 20.66 1.67
C ALA A 44 -1.06 20.42 0.96
N ASN A 45 -1.38 21.23 -0.06
CA ASN A 45 -2.60 21.07 -0.86
C ASN A 45 -2.48 19.98 -1.93
N ILE A 46 -1.89 18.82 -1.57
CA ILE A 46 -1.77 17.68 -2.49
C ILE A 46 -3.12 16.95 -2.55
N PRO A 47 -3.76 16.86 -3.72
CA PRO A 47 -5.14 16.34 -3.84
C PRO A 47 -5.28 14.87 -3.40
N SER A 48 -4.25 14.06 -3.55
CA SER A 48 -4.30 12.64 -3.21
C SER A 48 -3.05 12.20 -2.45
N ILE A 49 -3.24 11.84 -1.17
CA ILE A 49 -2.17 11.30 -0.32
C ILE A 49 -2.54 9.85 0.03
N LYS A 50 -1.65 8.92 -0.27
CA LYS A 50 -1.85 7.51 0.02
C LYS A 50 -0.68 6.96 0.83
N VAL A 51 -0.99 6.26 1.91
CA VAL A 51 -0.01 5.53 2.73
C VAL A 51 -0.14 4.06 2.42
N ASN A 52 0.91 3.44 1.94
CA ASN A 52 0.97 2.01 1.63
C ASN A 52 1.61 1.26 2.79
N VAL A 53 0.93 0.24 3.25
CA VAL A 53 1.36 -0.65 4.34
C VAL A 53 1.32 -2.08 3.83
N VAL A 54 2.44 -2.76 3.75
CA VAL A 54 2.45 -4.22 3.55
C VAL A 54 2.09 -4.86 4.88
N ALA A 55 0.88 -5.40 4.97
CA ALA A 55 0.37 -5.98 6.21
C ALA A 55 0.88 -7.42 6.40
N MET A 56 1.40 -7.70 7.60
CA MET A 56 2.02 -8.98 7.95
C MET A 56 1.59 -9.44 9.33
N ARG A 57 1.16 -10.69 9.45
CA ARG A 57 0.88 -11.34 10.75
C ARG A 57 2.14 -11.39 11.61
N ASP A 58 1.96 -11.27 12.91
CA ASP A 58 3.02 -11.32 13.93
C ASP A 58 4.18 -10.33 13.67
N PHE A 59 3.86 -9.23 12.95
CA PHE A 59 4.82 -8.16 12.71
C PHE A 59 4.22 -6.77 12.89
N ASN A 60 3.19 -6.41 12.11
CA ASN A 60 2.55 -5.11 12.17
C ASN A 60 1.01 -5.17 12.18
N ASP A 61 0.44 -6.37 12.36
CA ASP A 61 -1.00 -6.57 12.51
C ASP A 61 -1.55 -5.93 13.81
N ASP A 62 -0.71 -5.79 14.82
CA ASP A 62 -1.01 -5.05 16.05
C ASP A 62 -1.15 -3.52 15.84
N GLU A 63 -0.56 -2.98 14.78
CA GLU A 63 -0.61 -1.55 14.43
C GLU A 63 -1.77 -1.19 13.48
N LEU A 64 -2.58 -2.18 13.08
CA LEU A 64 -3.65 -2.00 12.08
C LEU A 64 -4.55 -0.80 12.39
N MET A 65 -5.02 -0.69 13.63
CA MET A 65 -5.90 0.38 14.06
C MET A 65 -5.20 1.73 14.25
N GLU A 66 -3.90 1.73 14.51
CA GLU A 66 -3.13 2.98 14.56
C GLU A 66 -3.04 3.61 13.16
N PHE A 67 -2.77 2.79 12.15
CA PHE A 67 -2.82 3.22 10.75
C PHE A 67 -4.23 3.70 10.35
N VAL A 68 -5.28 2.98 10.74
CA VAL A 68 -6.67 3.39 10.46
C VAL A 68 -6.96 4.76 11.08
N ARG A 69 -6.51 5.01 12.33
CA ARG A 69 -6.70 6.30 13.02
C ARG A 69 -6.04 7.48 12.31
N LEU A 70 -5.01 7.28 11.50
CA LEU A 70 -4.42 8.35 10.69
C LEU A 70 -5.44 8.96 9.72
N THR A 71 -6.46 8.20 9.33
CA THR A 71 -7.51 8.66 8.41
C THR A 71 -8.63 9.45 9.12
N LYS A 72 -8.63 9.51 10.47
CA LYS A 72 -9.72 10.11 11.23
C LYS A 72 -9.89 11.60 10.90
N ASP A 73 -8.83 12.36 11.06
CA ASP A 73 -8.85 13.81 10.91
C ASP A 73 -8.19 14.27 9.59
N ASN A 74 -7.59 13.35 8.85
CA ASN A 74 -6.82 13.62 7.65
C ASN A 74 -7.49 12.99 6.41
N ASN A 75 -7.56 13.77 5.32
CA ASN A 75 -8.06 13.28 4.03
C ASN A 75 -6.99 12.49 3.27
N ILE A 76 -6.58 11.37 3.85
CA ILE A 76 -5.62 10.43 3.26
C ILE A 76 -6.26 9.07 3.05
N THR A 77 -5.65 8.24 2.21
CA THR A 77 -6.04 6.83 2.07
C THR A 77 -4.93 5.94 2.60
N VAL A 78 -5.19 5.18 3.66
CA VAL A 78 -4.31 4.10 4.10
C VAL A 78 -4.66 2.84 3.32
N ARG A 79 -3.65 2.24 2.68
CA ARG A 79 -3.81 1.05 1.84
C ARG A 79 -3.01 -0.10 2.42
N PHE A 80 -3.69 -1.08 2.97
CA PHE A 80 -3.11 -2.34 3.41
C PHE A 80 -2.95 -3.27 2.20
N ILE A 81 -1.74 -3.72 1.96
CA ILE A 81 -1.36 -4.54 0.81
C ILE A 81 -0.97 -5.91 1.32
N GLU A 82 -1.53 -6.96 0.74
CA GLU A 82 -1.10 -8.32 1.03
C GLU A 82 0.38 -8.52 0.71
N LEU A 83 1.07 -9.22 1.60
CA LEU A 83 2.45 -9.63 1.36
C LEU A 83 2.53 -10.51 0.11
N MET A 84 3.45 -10.19 -0.78
CA MET A 84 3.66 -10.92 -2.03
C MET A 84 4.94 -11.77 -1.95
N PRO A 85 4.98 -12.98 -2.55
CA PRO A 85 6.10 -13.91 -2.44
C PRO A 85 7.27 -13.57 -3.38
N PHE A 86 7.77 -12.33 -3.28
CA PHE A 86 8.88 -11.88 -4.13
C PHE A 86 10.25 -11.99 -3.48
N ASP A 87 10.29 -12.18 -2.16
CA ASP A 87 11.53 -12.02 -1.49
C ASP A 87 12.39 -13.28 -1.53
N SER A 88 13.66 -13.09 -1.83
CA SER A 88 14.69 -14.12 -1.74
C SER A 88 14.90 -14.63 -0.31
N HIS A 89 14.44 -13.87 0.69
CA HIS A 89 14.56 -14.21 2.12
C HIS A 89 13.41 -15.05 2.65
N GLN A 90 12.44 -15.40 1.81
CA GLN A 90 11.35 -16.31 2.13
C GLN A 90 10.45 -15.85 3.29
N ILE A 91 10.30 -14.53 3.52
CA ILE A 91 9.36 -13.96 4.51
C ILE A 91 7.96 -14.56 4.29
N TRP A 92 7.59 -14.82 3.06
CA TRP A 92 6.37 -15.54 2.68
C TRP A 92 6.24 -16.90 3.37
N LYS A 93 7.34 -17.66 3.50
CA LYS A 93 7.35 -19.00 4.13
C LYS A 93 7.23 -18.95 5.65
N THR A 94 7.35 -17.80 6.27
CA THR A 94 7.30 -17.64 7.73
C THR A 94 5.87 -17.60 8.29
N GLY A 95 4.84 -17.81 7.46
CA GLY A 95 3.45 -17.75 7.90
C GLY A 95 2.91 -16.33 8.13
N LYS A 96 3.65 -15.31 7.78
CA LYS A 96 3.28 -13.89 8.00
C LYS A 96 2.24 -13.33 7.02
N PHE A 97 1.64 -14.19 6.20
CA PHE A 97 0.60 -13.77 5.28
C PHE A 97 -0.64 -13.28 6.03
N TYR A 98 -1.08 -12.07 5.68
CA TYR A 98 -2.27 -11.45 6.21
C TYR A 98 -3.18 -11.05 5.05
N GLY A 99 -4.21 -11.87 4.80
CA GLY A 99 -5.10 -11.72 3.67
C GLY A 99 -6.02 -10.52 3.79
N ALA A 100 -6.37 -9.91 2.67
CA ALA A 100 -7.19 -8.69 2.61
C ALA A 100 -8.55 -8.85 3.30
N GLU A 101 -9.19 -10.02 3.20
CA GLU A 101 -10.46 -10.29 3.87
C GLU A 101 -10.32 -10.29 5.39
N HIS A 102 -9.24 -10.86 5.92
CA HIS A 102 -8.98 -10.83 7.36
C HIS A 102 -8.65 -9.42 7.85
N ILE A 103 -7.85 -8.66 7.08
CA ILE A 103 -7.58 -7.24 7.39
C ILE A 103 -8.88 -6.45 7.52
N ILE A 104 -9.80 -6.63 6.55
CA ILE A 104 -11.11 -5.96 6.57
C ILE A 104 -11.95 -6.39 7.76
N SER A 105 -11.97 -7.70 8.07
CA SER A 105 -12.70 -8.24 9.23
C SER A 105 -12.18 -7.66 10.53
N ASP A 106 -10.86 -7.67 10.72
CA ASP A 106 -10.23 -7.20 11.97
C ASP A 106 -10.44 -5.68 12.16
N ILE A 107 -10.47 -4.90 11.08
CA ILE A 107 -10.85 -3.47 11.15
C ILE A 107 -12.33 -3.33 11.51
N LYS A 108 -13.21 -4.10 10.87
CA LYS A 108 -14.65 -4.02 11.06
C LYS A 108 -15.07 -4.34 12.49
N GLU A 109 -14.36 -5.24 13.16
CA GLU A 109 -14.62 -5.60 14.55
C GLU A 109 -14.26 -4.48 15.54
N GLN A 110 -13.38 -3.56 15.15
CA GLN A 110 -12.84 -2.51 16.03
C GLN A 110 -13.39 -1.11 15.74
N VAL A 111 -14.23 -0.94 14.72
CA VAL A 111 -14.86 0.34 14.38
C VAL A 111 -16.39 0.22 14.49
N GLU A 112 -17.06 1.34 14.77
CA GLU A 112 -18.54 1.36 14.88
C GLU A 112 -19.21 0.96 13.57
N GLU A 113 -18.67 1.46 12.44
CA GLU A 113 -19.20 1.17 11.11
C GLU A 113 -18.12 1.35 10.04
N LEU A 114 -17.98 0.35 9.18
CA LEU A 114 -17.09 0.37 8.02
C LEU A 114 -17.95 0.28 6.76
N ARG A 115 -18.06 1.37 6.00
CA ARG A 115 -18.88 1.45 4.79
C ARG A 115 -18.02 1.22 3.55
N PRO A 116 -18.44 0.36 2.61
CA PRO A 116 -17.82 0.32 1.30
C PRO A 116 -17.91 1.69 0.61
N ASP A 117 -16.83 2.11 -0.03
CA ASP A 117 -16.81 3.29 -0.88
C ASP A 117 -16.80 2.86 -2.35
N ASP A 118 -17.62 3.51 -3.19
CA ASP A 118 -17.84 3.18 -4.60
C ASP A 118 -16.65 3.58 -5.52
N GLY A 119 -15.45 3.69 -4.96
CA GLY A 119 -14.22 3.87 -5.72
C GLY A 119 -13.93 2.71 -6.68
N SER A 120 -12.90 2.86 -7.49
CA SER A 120 -12.49 1.87 -8.51
C SER A 120 -12.47 0.43 -7.97
N ARG A 121 -13.43 -0.38 -8.38
CA ARG A 121 -13.60 -1.78 -7.98
C ARG A 121 -12.57 -2.73 -8.60
N THR A 122 -11.70 -2.25 -9.46
CA THR A 122 -10.84 -3.12 -10.27
C THR A 122 -9.58 -3.59 -9.58
N GLU A 123 -9.12 -2.91 -8.52
CA GLU A 123 -7.81 -3.20 -7.94
C GLU A 123 -7.80 -3.39 -6.43
N HIS A 124 -8.78 -2.85 -5.69
CA HIS A 124 -8.78 -2.87 -4.23
C HIS A 124 -10.18 -2.59 -3.65
N HIS A 125 -10.38 -3.03 -2.41
CA HIS A 125 -11.58 -2.72 -1.65
C HIS A 125 -11.34 -1.42 -0.88
N ILE A 126 -12.15 -0.39 -1.14
CA ILE A 126 -12.08 0.89 -0.44
C ILE A 126 -13.25 0.98 0.53
N PHE A 127 -12.95 1.49 1.72
CA PHE A 127 -13.91 1.68 2.78
C PHE A 127 -13.72 3.04 3.44
N GLN A 128 -14.78 3.53 4.06
CA GLN A 128 -14.76 4.67 4.94
C GLN A 128 -15.26 4.28 6.33
N VAL A 129 -14.49 4.62 7.36
CA VAL A 129 -14.94 4.49 8.74
C VAL A 129 -15.90 5.64 9.05
N LYS A 130 -17.02 5.35 9.71
CA LYS A 130 -18.00 6.37 10.10
C LYS A 130 -17.33 7.49 10.92
N GLY A 131 -17.54 8.72 10.50
CA GLY A 131 -16.98 9.90 11.14
C GLY A 131 -15.51 10.19 10.82
N TYR A 132 -14.84 9.40 9.99
CA TYR A 132 -13.47 9.66 9.56
C TYR A 132 -13.45 10.41 8.22
N ARG A 133 -12.47 11.29 8.03
CA ARG A 133 -12.34 12.10 6.83
C ARG A 133 -11.71 11.35 5.66
N GLY A 134 -10.74 10.52 5.97
CA GLY A 134 -10.00 9.74 4.98
C GLY A 134 -10.60 8.36 4.77
N LYS A 135 -9.88 7.52 4.04
CA LYS A 135 -10.33 6.20 3.61
C LYS A 135 -9.33 5.12 3.97
N VAL A 136 -9.83 3.90 4.06
CA VAL A 136 -9.03 2.70 4.24
C VAL A 136 -9.24 1.80 3.03
N ALA A 137 -8.19 1.17 2.54
CA ALA A 137 -8.28 0.21 1.46
C ALA A 137 -7.51 -1.06 1.76
N ALA A 138 -8.01 -2.20 1.30
CA ALA A 138 -7.29 -3.47 1.30
C ALA A 138 -7.02 -3.89 -0.16
N ILE A 139 -5.75 -4.22 -0.44
CA ILE A 139 -5.30 -4.62 -1.77
C ILE A 139 -4.99 -6.11 -1.74
N PRO A 140 -5.86 -6.96 -2.31
CA PRO A 140 -5.64 -8.40 -2.40
C PRO A 140 -4.59 -8.71 -3.48
N ALA A 141 -3.33 -8.39 -3.18
CA ALA A 141 -2.23 -8.49 -4.13
C ALA A 141 -1.89 -9.94 -4.50
N TYR A 142 -2.26 -10.91 -3.64
CA TYR A 142 -2.02 -12.32 -3.81
C TYR A 142 -3.30 -13.16 -3.80
N SER A 143 -4.19 -12.97 -2.83
CA SER A 143 -5.37 -13.83 -2.63
C SER A 143 -6.41 -13.74 -3.74
N ARG A 144 -6.42 -12.65 -4.50
CA ARG A 144 -7.32 -12.47 -5.63
C ARG A 144 -6.54 -12.60 -6.94
N SER A 145 -6.99 -13.50 -7.81
CA SER A 145 -6.48 -13.57 -9.19
C SER A 145 -6.95 -12.32 -9.96
N LEU A 146 -6.21 -11.22 -9.82
CA LEU A 146 -6.41 -10.01 -10.63
C LEU A 146 -5.94 -10.19 -12.08
N CYS A 147 -5.40 -11.38 -12.41
CA CYS A 147 -4.75 -11.64 -13.69
C CYS A 147 -5.70 -11.47 -14.89
N GLY A 148 -6.95 -11.90 -14.76
CA GLY A 148 -7.93 -11.82 -15.84
C GLY A 148 -8.39 -10.40 -16.20
N ALA A 149 -8.24 -9.43 -15.28
CA ALA A 149 -8.62 -8.02 -15.48
C ALA A 149 -7.41 -7.08 -15.40
N CYS A 150 -6.19 -7.62 -15.34
CA CYS A 150 -4.99 -6.82 -15.18
C CYS A 150 -4.61 -6.15 -16.52
N ASN A 151 -4.54 -4.83 -16.51
CA ASN A 151 -4.14 -4.01 -17.65
C ASN A 151 -2.76 -3.36 -17.47
N ARG A 152 -1.95 -3.87 -16.54
CA ARG A 152 -0.64 -3.28 -16.22
C ARG A 152 0.44 -3.82 -17.13
N ILE A 153 1.21 -2.92 -17.68
CA ILE A 153 2.43 -3.19 -18.42
C ILE A 153 3.59 -2.51 -17.69
N ARG A 154 4.74 -3.18 -17.65
CA ARG A 154 5.97 -2.64 -17.06
C ARG A 154 7.07 -2.63 -18.10
N ILE A 155 7.87 -1.59 -18.05
CA ILE A 155 9.10 -1.48 -18.83
C ILE A 155 10.24 -1.39 -17.84
N THR A 156 11.23 -2.25 -18.00
CA THR A 156 12.45 -2.23 -17.16
C THR A 156 13.41 -1.14 -17.64
N ALA A 157 14.36 -0.77 -16.80
CA ALA A 157 15.34 0.27 -17.14
C ALA A 157 16.23 -0.11 -18.35
N ASP A 158 16.41 -1.41 -18.61
CA ASP A 158 17.14 -1.95 -19.77
C ASP A 158 16.27 -2.14 -21.02
N GLY A 159 14.98 -1.70 -20.96
CA GLY A 159 14.08 -1.65 -22.11
C GLY A 159 13.37 -2.97 -22.42
N LYS A 160 13.13 -3.79 -21.42
CA LYS A 160 12.32 -5.00 -21.55
C LYS A 160 10.89 -4.79 -21.12
N LEU A 161 9.94 -5.37 -21.82
CA LEU A 161 8.52 -5.36 -21.52
C LEU A 161 8.13 -6.57 -20.68
N LEU A 162 7.40 -6.31 -19.59
CA LEU A 162 6.81 -7.31 -18.71
C LEU A 162 5.29 -7.10 -18.63
N ASN A 163 4.52 -8.12 -18.86
CA ASN A 163 3.06 -8.09 -18.67
C ASN A 163 2.62 -8.39 -17.23
N CYS A 164 3.54 -8.89 -16.40
CA CYS A 164 3.28 -9.20 -15.01
C CYS A 164 4.54 -8.99 -14.17
N LEU A 165 4.39 -8.59 -12.91
CA LEU A 165 5.50 -8.48 -11.97
C LEU A 165 6.15 -9.85 -11.67
N TYR A 166 5.36 -10.94 -11.79
CA TYR A 166 5.82 -12.32 -11.63
C TYR A 166 6.33 -12.95 -12.93
N SER A 167 6.29 -12.22 -14.07
CA SER A 167 6.67 -12.78 -15.34
C SER A 167 8.16 -13.10 -15.38
N GLN A 168 8.48 -14.32 -15.74
CA GLN A 168 9.84 -14.72 -16.10
C GLN A 168 10.11 -14.55 -17.60
N LYS A 169 9.07 -14.21 -18.38
CA LYS A 169 9.18 -13.95 -19.82
C LYS A 169 9.24 -12.45 -20.05
N GLU A 170 10.31 -12.03 -20.67
CA GLU A 170 10.57 -10.63 -21.01
C GLU A 170 10.61 -10.49 -22.54
N MET A 171 10.05 -9.42 -23.07
CA MET A 171 10.18 -9.05 -24.47
C MET A 171 11.11 -7.83 -24.59
N ASN A 172 12.18 -7.95 -25.36
CA ASN A 172 13.11 -6.86 -25.56
C ASN A 172 12.52 -5.83 -26.55
N LEU A 173 12.14 -4.67 -26.06
CA LEU A 173 11.60 -3.59 -26.91
C LEU A 173 12.63 -3.02 -27.89
N ARG A 174 13.92 -3.02 -27.53
CA ARG A 174 14.98 -2.50 -28.40
C ARG A 174 15.11 -3.32 -29.68
N ASP A 175 14.92 -4.66 -29.60
CA ASP A 175 15.01 -5.53 -30.75
C ASP A 175 13.82 -5.33 -31.69
N ALA A 176 12.66 -4.96 -31.13
CA ALA A 176 11.47 -4.64 -31.94
C ALA A 176 11.51 -3.22 -32.57
N MET A 177 12.40 -2.34 -32.07
CA MET A 177 12.54 -0.95 -32.54
C MET A 177 13.70 -0.74 -33.51
N ARG A 178 14.48 -1.77 -33.79
CA ARG A 178 15.62 -1.77 -34.73
C ARG A 178 15.29 -2.55 -35.99
#